data_79975c7be4436cab7ba8dc46ae4d36a5
#
_entry.id   79975c7be4436cab7ba8dc46ae4d36a5
#
_cell.length_a   1.000
_cell.length_b   1.000
_cell.length_c   1.000
_cell.angle_alpha   90.00
_cell.angle_beta   90.00
_cell.angle_gamma   90.00
#
_symmetry.space_group_name_H-M   'P 1'
#
loop_
_entity.id
_entity.type
_entity.pdbx_description
1 polymer ?
#
loop_
_entity_poly.entity_id
_entity_poly.type
_entity_poly.pdbx_seq_one_letter_code
_entity_poly.pdbx_strand_id
1 'polypeptide(L)'
;MITENDIQTPRSPRGLRQFVTQRKKKIQSDRTERHNAIQRKGLYNVFIKEIVPLSVFALKAYENSCTVQPVLGNQGYDAIVKDNNGNIVEYIELTFPDDWKSEAEDAKLVVSQGYGQTDVFSPGADIDRLSTFIQDICMKKSQKDYSGCTLVIVIDFWPVSKQFCSLYSQKIKEVIARVQAFSFKAKRVFLLLLEQHKIIRIK
;
A
#
# COMPACT_ATOMS: atom_id res chain seq x y z
N MET A 1 -15.11 -9.13 -13.13
CA MET A 1 -13.81 -8.41 -13.25
C MET A 1 -13.88 -7.05 -12.56
N ILE A 2 -12.75 -6.49 -12.18
CA ILE A 2 -12.64 -5.09 -11.67
C ILE A 2 -12.70 -4.15 -12.86
N THR A 3 -13.48 -3.08 -12.76
CA THR A 3 -13.59 -2.03 -13.77
C THR A 3 -13.00 -0.71 -13.29
N GLU A 4 -12.70 0.23 -14.20
CA GLU A 4 -12.26 1.58 -13.84
C GLU A 4 -13.30 2.31 -12.99
N ASN A 5 -14.56 2.15 -13.32
CA ASN A 5 -15.65 2.73 -12.53
C ASN A 5 -15.70 2.16 -11.10
N ASP A 6 -15.42 0.84 -10.94
CA ASP A 6 -15.30 0.24 -9.59
C ASP A 6 -14.19 0.92 -8.78
N ILE A 7 -13.06 1.22 -9.42
CA ILE A 7 -11.91 1.86 -8.77
C ILE A 7 -12.20 3.33 -8.46
N GLN A 8 -12.61 4.11 -9.45
CA GLN A 8 -12.71 5.58 -9.36
C GLN A 8 -13.97 6.09 -8.67
N THR A 9 -14.94 5.21 -8.38
CA THR A 9 -16.16 5.61 -7.66
C THR A 9 -15.80 6.22 -6.30
N PRO A 10 -16.21 7.47 -6.01
CA PRO A 10 -16.00 8.09 -4.71
C PRO A 10 -16.76 7.34 -3.61
N ARG A 11 -16.12 7.12 -2.46
CA ARG A 11 -16.70 6.41 -1.32
C ARG A 11 -16.29 7.06 0.00
N SER A 12 -17.13 6.92 1.02
CA SER A 12 -16.68 7.21 2.37
C SER A 12 -15.56 6.24 2.80
N PRO A 13 -14.73 6.56 3.79
CA PRO A 13 -13.69 5.66 4.29
C PRO A 13 -14.20 4.25 4.62
N ARG A 14 -15.36 4.14 5.28
CA ARG A 14 -16.01 2.84 5.54
C ARG A 14 -16.50 2.18 4.26
N GLY A 15 -17.10 2.94 3.36
CA GLY A 15 -17.59 2.44 2.06
C GLY A 15 -16.45 1.89 1.20
N LEU A 16 -15.30 2.57 1.19
CA LEU A 16 -14.10 2.08 0.50
C LEU A 16 -13.59 0.78 1.13
N ARG A 17 -13.55 0.68 2.46
CA ARG A 17 -13.15 -0.54 3.15
C ARG A 17 -14.11 -1.71 2.90
N GLN A 18 -15.41 -1.46 2.88
CA GLN A 18 -16.44 -2.45 2.54
C GLN A 18 -16.27 -2.95 1.10
N PHE A 19 -16.10 -2.04 0.14
CA PHE A 19 -15.82 -2.39 -1.26
C PHE A 19 -14.60 -3.31 -1.38
N VAL A 20 -13.48 -2.95 -0.75
CA VAL A 20 -12.27 -3.78 -0.75
C VAL A 20 -12.53 -5.17 -0.16
N THR A 21 -13.25 -5.24 0.96
CA THR A 21 -13.57 -6.51 1.61
C THR A 21 -14.43 -7.41 0.72
N GLN A 22 -15.46 -6.85 0.09
CA GLN A 22 -16.34 -7.59 -0.83
C GLN A 22 -15.59 -8.06 -2.07
N ARG A 23 -14.74 -7.20 -2.62
CA ARG A 23 -13.95 -7.53 -3.81
C ARG A 23 -12.89 -8.61 -3.51
N LYS A 24 -12.22 -8.56 -2.36
CA LYS A 24 -11.30 -9.62 -1.91
C LYS A 24 -12.03 -10.98 -1.79
N LYS A 25 -13.23 -11.01 -1.20
CA LYS A 25 -14.05 -12.25 -1.13
C LYS A 25 -14.37 -12.79 -2.52
N LYS A 26 -14.77 -11.92 -3.47
CA LYS A 26 -15.05 -12.32 -4.85
C LYS A 26 -13.80 -12.89 -5.54
N ILE A 27 -12.66 -12.23 -5.41
CA ILE A 27 -11.38 -12.73 -5.94
C ILE A 27 -11.05 -14.10 -5.36
N GLN A 28 -11.28 -14.33 -4.07
CA GLN A 28 -11.00 -15.62 -3.42
C GLN A 28 -11.94 -16.74 -3.89
N SER A 29 -13.20 -16.44 -4.17
CA SER A 29 -14.22 -17.43 -4.55
C SER A 29 -14.24 -17.74 -6.05
N ASP A 30 -13.77 -16.85 -6.90
CA ASP A 30 -13.77 -17.00 -8.36
C ASP A 30 -12.38 -17.36 -8.88
N ARG A 31 -12.26 -18.49 -9.61
CA ARG A 31 -10.98 -18.98 -10.13
C ARG A 31 -10.33 -17.99 -11.11
N THR A 32 -11.11 -17.40 -12.00
CA THR A 32 -10.63 -16.45 -13.01
C THR A 32 -10.17 -15.14 -12.37
N GLU A 33 -10.96 -14.60 -11.44
CA GLU A 33 -10.62 -13.41 -10.68
C GLU A 33 -9.33 -13.64 -9.87
N ARG A 34 -9.20 -14.81 -9.22
CA ARG A 34 -8.01 -15.20 -8.46
C ARG A 34 -6.78 -15.27 -9.35
N HIS A 35 -6.88 -15.90 -10.51
CA HIS A 35 -5.80 -16.01 -11.48
C HIS A 35 -5.33 -14.62 -11.95
N ASN A 36 -6.26 -13.73 -12.31
CA ASN A 36 -5.95 -12.37 -12.72
C ASN A 36 -5.30 -11.55 -11.58
N ALA A 37 -5.75 -11.76 -10.35
CA ALA A 37 -5.18 -11.09 -9.17
C ALA A 37 -3.75 -11.57 -8.87
N ILE A 38 -3.48 -12.87 -8.96
CA ILE A 38 -2.13 -13.44 -8.80
C ILE A 38 -1.20 -12.86 -9.86
N GLN A 39 -1.64 -12.80 -11.11
CA GLN A 39 -0.86 -12.22 -12.21
C GLN A 39 -0.79 -10.68 -12.18
N ARG A 40 -1.50 -10.04 -11.28
CA ARG A 40 -1.62 -8.56 -11.21
C ARG A 40 -2.00 -7.93 -12.55
N LYS A 41 -2.89 -8.59 -13.31
CA LYS A 41 -3.32 -8.12 -14.64
C LYS A 41 -4.12 -6.82 -14.53
N GLY A 42 -3.68 -5.80 -15.25
CA GLY A 42 -4.42 -4.53 -15.41
C GLY A 42 -4.84 -3.94 -14.05
N LEU A 43 -6.13 -3.71 -13.87
CA LEU A 43 -6.68 -3.08 -12.67
C LEU A 43 -6.54 -3.90 -11.37
N TYR A 44 -6.18 -5.19 -11.44
CA TYR A 44 -5.87 -5.97 -10.22
C TYR A 44 -4.58 -5.49 -9.57
N ASN A 45 -3.60 -5.02 -10.35
CA ASN A 45 -2.40 -4.42 -9.79
C ASN A 45 -2.73 -3.15 -9.02
N VAL A 46 -3.49 -2.23 -9.64
CA VAL A 46 -3.98 -1.00 -9.00
C VAL A 46 -4.79 -1.33 -7.74
N PHE A 47 -5.72 -2.30 -7.83
CA PHE A 47 -6.53 -2.70 -6.68
C PHE A 47 -5.67 -3.17 -5.51
N ILE A 48 -4.66 -4.01 -5.76
CA ILE A 48 -3.80 -4.57 -4.71
C ILE A 48 -2.84 -3.51 -4.16
N LYS A 49 -2.17 -2.76 -5.03
CA LYS A 49 -1.10 -1.83 -4.64
C LYS A 49 -1.63 -0.46 -4.20
N GLU A 50 -2.79 -0.03 -4.65
CA GLU A 50 -3.29 1.31 -4.34
C GLU A 50 -4.59 1.26 -3.53
N ILE A 51 -5.63 0.54 -3.99
CA ILE A 51 -6.95 0.61 -3.38
C ILE A 51 -7.03 -0.11 -2.03
N VAL A 52 -6.37 -1.27 -1.90
CA VAL A 52 -6.30 -2.01 -0.63
C VAL A 52 -5.64 -1.15 0.46
N PRO A 53 -4.41 -0.65 0.30
CA PRO A 53 -3.77 0.17 1.32
C PRO A 53 -4.47 1.52 1.53
N LEU A 54 -4.97 2.16 0.47
CA LEU A 54 -5.77 3.38 0.60
C LEU A 54 -6.98 3.17 1.50
N SER A 55 -7.68 2.02 1.36
CA SER A 55 -8.85 1.72 2.19
C SER A 55 -8.52 1.59 3.69
N VAL A 56 -7.35 1.05 4.01
CA VAL A 56 -6.87 0.93 5.40
C VAL A 56 -6.45 2.29 5.93
N PHE A 57 -5.67 3.04 5.14
CA PHE A 57 -5.21 4.37 5.52
C PHE A 57 -6.39 5.31 5.73
N ALA A 58 -7.30 5.40 4.76
CA ALA A 58 -8.45 6.29 4.81
C ALA A 58 -9.35 6.02 6.03
N LEU A 59 -9.60 4.75 6.35
CA LEU A 59 -10.42 4.37 7.51
C LEU A 59 -9.82 4.86 8.85
N LYS A 60 -8.50 5.03 8.91
CA LYS A 60 -7.77 5.47 10.10
C LYS A 60 -7.51 6.97 10.14
N ALA A 61 -7.38 7.60 8.97
CA ALA A 61 -6.92 8.98 8.85
C ALA A 61 -8.06 10.00 8.70
N TYR A 62 -9.25 9.56 8.26
CA TYR A 62 -10.38 10.46 7.95
C TYR A 62 -11.68 10.01 8.61
N GLU A 63 -12.53 11.00 8.89
CA GLU A 63 -13.90 10.75 9.33
C GLU A 63 -14.75 10.16 8.20
N ASN A 64 -15.80 9.45 8.56
CA ASN A 64 -16.67 8.79 7.57
C ASN A 64 -17.56 9.77 6.79
N SER A 65 -17.61 11.02 7.19
CA SER A 65 -18.22 12.14 6.48
C SER A 65 -17.41 12.58 5.25
N CYS A 66 -16.10 12.29 5.22
CA CYS A 66 -15.25 12.53 4.06
C CYS A 66 -15.55 11.56 2.92
N THR A 67 -15.19 11.98 1.71
CA THR A 67 -15.22 11.15 0.50
C THR A 67 -13.79 10.94 0.01
N VAL A 68 -13.44 9.69 -0.25
CA VAL A 68 -12.16 9.27 -0.82
C VAL A 68 -12.42 8.80 -2.24
N GLN A 69 -11.77 9.43 -3.19
CA GLN A 69 -11.87 9.14 -4.62
C GLN A 69 -10.51 8.71 -5.16
N PRO A 70 -10.29 7.41 -5.44
CA PRO A 70 -9.11 6.97 -6.15
C PRO A 70 -9.07 7.55 -7.57
N VAL A 71 -7.87 7.81 -8.07
CA VAL A 71 -7.66 8.42 -9.39
C VAL A 71 -6.68 7.55 -10.18
N LEU A 72 -7.09 7.15 -11.38
CA LEU A 72 -6.24 6.41 -12.31
C LEU A 72 -5.50 7.38 -13.24
N GLY A 73 -4.24 7.08 -13.56
CA GLY A 73 -3.44 7.86 -14.50
C GLY A 73 -2.05 8.23 -13.95
N ASN A 74 -1.38 9.17 -14.62
CA ASN A 74 0.00 9.56 -14.32
C ASN A 74 0.10 10.90 -13.56
N GLN A 75 -0.93 11.31 -12.83
CA GLN A 75 -0.86 12.45 -11.93
C GLN A 75 0.01 12.12 -10.71
N GLY A 76 0.53 13.12 -10.04
CA GLY A 76 1.41 12.95 -8.89
C GLY A 76 0.69 12.54 -7.59
N TYR A 77 -0.48 11.88 -7.67
CA TYR A 77 -1.25 11.38 -6.54
C TYR A 77 -2.20 10.24 -6.97
N ASP A 78 -2.54 9.37 -6.04
CA ASP A 78 -3.36 8.17 -6.27
C ASP A 78 -4.81 8.35 -5.80
N ALA A 79 -5.08 9.36 -4.95
CA ALA A 79 -6.43 9.64 -4.49
C ALA A 79 -6.64 11.11 -4.09
N ILE A 80 -7.92 11.51 -4.13
CA ILE A 80 -8.41 12.81 -3.65
C ILE A 80 -9.33 12.55 -2.45
N VAL A 81 -9.14 13.33 -1.39
CA VAL A 81 -10.06 13.36 -0.24
C VAL A 81 -10.83 14.66 -0.27
N LYS A 82 -12.16 14.56 -0.14
CA LYS A 82 -13.07 15.70 -0.08
C LYS A 82 -13.82 15.70 1.26
N ASP A 83 -14.13 16.88 1.76
CA ASP A 83 -15.02 17.05 2.91
C ASP A 83 -16.49 16.80 2.54
N ASN A 84 -17.39 16.95 3.51
CA ASN A 84 -18.83 16.82 3.31
C ASN A 84 -19.46 17.90 2.41
N ASN A 85 -18.74 19.00 2.17
CA ASN A 85 -19.15 20.07 1.27
C ASN A 85 -18.61 19.88 -0.16
N GLY A 86 -17.81 18.83 -0.38
CA GLY A 86 -17.18 18.55 -1.68
C GLY A 86 -15.86 19.29 -1.92
N ASN A 87 -15.34 20.05 -0.95
CA ASN A 87 -14.06 20.71 -1.07
C ASN A 87 -12.91 19.71 -0.94
N ILE A 88 -11.87 19.88 -1.76
CA ILE A 88 -10.68 19.06 -1.69
C ILE A 88 -9.91 19.40 -0.39
N VAL A 89 -9.81 18.42 0.49
CA VAL A 89 -9.06 18.51 1.74
C VAL A 89 -7.59 18.11 1.50
N GLU A 90 -7.37 17.09 0.66
CA GLU A 90 -6.04 16.50 0.51
C GLU A 90 -5.91 15.63 -0.74
N TYR A 91 -4.69 15.57 -1.26
CA TYR A 91 -4.23 14.58 -2.22
C TYR A 91 -3.38 13.53 -1.50
N ILE A 92 -3.48 12.28 -1.91
CA ILE A 92 -2.74 11.16 -1.32
C ILE A 92 -1.87 10.51 -2.39
N GLU A 93 -0.60 10.35 -2.11
CA GLU A 93 0.34 9.54 -2.88
C GLU A 93 0.74 8.32 -2.04
N LEU A 94 0.56 7.13 -2.60
CA LEU A 94 0.96 5.86 -2.01
C LEU A 94 2.29 5.40 -2.60
N THR A 95 3.15 4.81 -1.81
CA THR A 95 4.40 4.27 -2.31
C THR A 95 4.81 3.01 -1.55
N PHE A 96 5.35 2.04 -2.29
CA PHE A 96 5.81 0.78 -1.76
C PHE A 96 7.32 0.67 -1.87
N PRO A 97 8.01 0.27 -0.80
CA PRO A 97 9.41 -0.13 -0.84
C PRO A 97 9.49 -1.61 -1.27
N ASP A 98 9.22 -1.91 -2.52
CA ASP A 98 9.20 -3.28 -3.03
C ASP A 98 10.09 -3.47 -4.27
N ASP A 99 10.52 -4.71 -4.45
CA ASP A 99 11.18 -5.18 -5.65
C ASP A 99 10.14 -5.73 -6.63
N TRP A 100 9.49 -4.81 -7.35
CA TRP A 100 8.45 -5.16 -8.32
C TRP A 100 8.91 -6.17 -9.39
N LYS A 101 10.23 -6.27 -9.67
CA LYS A 101 10.78 -7.22 -10.64
C LYS A 101 10.70 -8.65 -10.09
N SER A 102 11.18 -8.86 -8.86
CA SER A 102 11.08 -10.14 -8.18
C SER A 102 9.63 -10.59 -8.02
N GLU A 103 8.73 -9.70 -7.60
CA GLU A 103 7.31 -10.02 -7.48
C GLU A 103 6.65 -10.41 -8.82
N ALA A 104 7.05 -9.78 -9.93
CA ALA A 104 6.53 -10.12 -11.27
C ALA A 104 7.07 -11.46 -11.79
N GLU A 105 8.31 -11.81 -11.44
CA GLU A 105 8.91 -13.11 -11.76
C GLU A 105 8.25 -14.22 -10.96
N ASP A 106 8.06 -14.04 -9.66
CA ASP A 106 7.35 -14.98 -8.80
C ASP A 106 5.91 -15.22 -9.28
N ALA A 107 5.20 -14.17 -9.65
CA ALA A 107 3.85 -14.30 -10.21
C ALA A 107 3.81 -15.13 -11.49
N LYS A 108 4.81 -14.98 -12.38
CA LYS A 108 4.93 -15.80 -13.60
C LYS A 108 5.21 -17.26 -13.26
N LEU A 109 6.09 -17.55 -12.29
CA LEU A 109 6.40 -18.91 -11.87
C LEU A 109 5.18 -19.60 -11.26
N VAL A 110 4.44 -18.93 -10.37
CA VAL A 110 3.20 -19.46 -9.79
C VAL A 110 2.19 -19.83 -10.87
N VAL A 111 2.07 -19.02 -11.90
CA VAL A 111 1.13 -19.27 -13.00
C VAL A 111 1.57 -20.39 -13.92
N SER A 112 2.87 -20.45 -14.25
CA SER A 112 3.39 -21.44 -15.23
C SER A 112 3.62 -22.81 -14.62
N GLN A 113 4.01 -22.88 -13.35
CA GLN A 113 4.45 -24.10 -12.70
C GLN A 113 3.54 -24.55 -11.54
N GLY A 114 2.58 -23.72 -11.12
CA GLY A 114 1.69 -23.99 -10.00
C GLY A 114 2.32 -23.78 -8.62
N TYR A 115 3.59 -23.38 -8.56
CA TYR A 115 4.30 -23.05 -7.32
C TYR A 115 5.21 -21.84 -7.55
N GLY A 116 5.37 -21.01 -6.53
CA GLY A 116 6.35 -19.92 -6.50
C GLY A 116 7.69 -20.41 -5.94
N GLN A 117 8.76 -19.73 -6.30
CA GLN A 117 10.01 -19.86 -5.57
C GLN A 117 9.79 -19.24 -4.18
N THR A 118 9.75 -20.08 -3.15
CA THR A 118 9.91 -19.60 -1.79
C THR A 118 11.40 -19.57 -1.51
N ASP A 119 11.98 -18.39 -1.51
CA ASP A 119 13.28 -18.21 -0.88
C ASP A 119 13.20 -18.76 0.54
N VAL A 120 14.26 -19.44 0.96
CA VAL A 120 14.34 -19.90 2.36
C VAL A 120 14.18 -18.68 3.25
N PHE A 121 13.04 -18.63 3.95
CA PHE A 121 12.71 -17.50 4.81
C PHE A 121 13.82 -17.32 5.85
N SER A 122 14.56 -16.24 5.69
CA SER A 122 15.57 -15.78 6.64
C SER A 122 15.09 -14.47 7.27
N PRO A 123 14.47 -14.53 8.46
CA PRO A 123 13.83 -13.35 9.06
C PRO A 123 14.74 -12.14 9.19
N GLY A 124 16.02 -12.35 9.47
CA GLY A 124 17.00 -11.27 9.56
C GLY A 124 17.29 -10.63 8.20
N ALA A 125 17.60 -11.45 7.19
CA ALA A 125 17.93 -10.99 5.85
C ALA A 125 16.74 -10.27 5.17
N ASP A 126 15.53 -10.79 5.35
CA ASP A 126 14.32 -10.17 4.76
C ASP A 126 14.01 -8.81 5.39
N ILE A 127 14.23 -8.67 6.70
CA ILE A 127 14.06 -7.38 7.39
C ILE A 127 15.14 -6.38 6.96
N ASP A 128 16.38 -6.81 6.80
CA ASP A 128 17.47 -5.95 6.36
C ASP A 128 17.27 -5.51 4.90
N ARG A 129 16.81 -6.40 4.03
CA ARG A 129 16.42 -6.11 2.65
C ARG A 129 15.27 -5.09 2.61
N LEU A 130 14.22 -5.29 3.41
CA LEU A 130 13.12 -4.33 3.55
C LEU A 130 13.62 -2.96 4.02
N SER A 131 14.51 -2.94 5.02
CA SER A 131 15.11 -1.69 5.52
C SER A 131 15.84 -0.91 4.42
N THR A 132 16.58 -1.61 3.55
CA THR A 132 17.26 -1.02 2.41
C THR A 132 16.26 -0.44 1.40
N PHE A 133 15.23 -1.20 1.02
CA PHE A 133 14.19 -0.71 0.11
C PHE A 133 13.45 0.50 0.64
N ILE A 134 13.15 0.54 1.95
CA ILE A 134 12.52 1.70 2.58
C ILE A 134 13.45 2.92 2.50
N GLN A 135 14.73 2.76 2.75
CA GLN A 135 15.70 3.86 2.62
C GLN A 135 15.75 4.40 1.19
N ASP A 136 15.86 3.51 0.20
CA ASP A 136 15.92 3.89 -1.21
C ASP A 136 14.67 4.64 -1.65
N ILE A 137 13.48 4.16 -1.28
CA ILE A 137 12.24 4.84 -1.63
C ILE A 137 12.12 6.20 -0.92
N CYS A 138 12.50 6.28 0.37
CA CYS A 138 12.52 7.53 1.11
C CYS A 138 13.47 8.55 0.50
N MET A 139 14.66 8.14 0.10
CA MET A 139 15.63 8.99 -0.60
C MET A 139 15.04 9.51 -1.91
N LYS A 140 14.47 8.64 -2.75
CA LYS A 140 13.83 9.03 -4.01
C LYS A 140 12.63 9.98 -3.80
N LYS A 141 11.80 9.72 -2.79
CA LYS A 141 10.61 10.53 -2.51
C LYS A 141 10.93 11.85 -1.81
N SER A 142 12.00 11.93 -1.03
CA SER A 142 12.43 13.19 -0.40
C SER A 142 12.95 14.22 -1.42
N GLN A 143 13.41 13.76 -2.58
CA GLN A 143 13.88 14.63 -3.68
C GLN A 143 12.74 15.22 -4.51
N LYS A 144 11.53 14.66 -4.44
CA LYS A 144 10.36 15.12 -5.19
C LYS A 144 9.53 16.11 -4.39
N ASP A 145 8.84 17.00 -5.11
CA ASP A 145 7.89 17.94 -4.49
C ASP A 145 6.51 17.30 -4.34
N TYR A 146 6.12 17.08 -3.10
CA TYR A 146 4.80 16.59 -2.67
C TYR A 146 4.12 17.61 -1.73
N SER A 147 4.45 18.91 -1.83
CA SER A 147 3.97 19.95 -0.91
C SER A 147 2.44 20.01 -0.79
N GLY A 148 1.73 19.65 -1.86
CA GLY A 148 0.26 19.53 -1.88
C GLY A 148 -0.30 18.18 -1.43
N CYS A 149 0.55 17.17 -1.17
CA CYS A 149 0.13 15.78 -0.95
C CYS A 149 0.49 15.26 0.43
N THR A 150 -0.31 14.32 0.91
CA THR A 150 0.08 13.38 1.95
C THR A 150 0.76 12.18 1.30
N LEU A 151 2.00 11.92 1.68
CA LEU A 151 2.77 10.75 1.26
C LEU A 151 2.54 9.61 2.25
N VAL A 152 2.11 8.45 1.75
CA VAL A 152 1.93 7.23 2.54
C VAL A 152 2.89 6.16 2.05
N ILE A 153 3.88 5.84 2.87
CA ILE A 153 4.83 4.75 2.62
C ILE A 153 4.19 3.49 3.18
N VAL A 154 3.85 2.56 2.29
CA VAL A 154 3.13 1.32 2.64
C VAL A 154 4.13 0.21 2.87
N ILE A 155 4.11 -0.37 4.04
CA ILE A 155 4.88 -1.58 4.39
C ILE A 155 3.89 -2.73 4.44
N ASP A 156 3.94 -3.56 3.39
CA ASP A 156 3.18 -4.80 3.28
C ASP A 156 4.11 -5.95 3.64
N PHE A 157 4.10 -6.32 4.91
CA PHE A 157 5.01 -7.31 5.42
C PHE A 157 4.26 -8.41 6.19
N TRP A 158 4.56 -9.66 5.87
CA TRP A 158 4.03 -10.84 6.52
C TRP A 158 4.87 -11.21 7.74
N PRO A 159 4.36 -11.07 8.97
CA PRO A 159 5.00 -11.73 10.10
C PRO A 159 4.76 -13.23 10.01
N VAL A 160 5.74 -13.97 9.55
CA VAL A 160 5.63 -15.42 9.31
C VAL A 160 5.43 -16.23 10.59
N SER A 161 5.77 -15.69 11.75
CA SER A 161 5.41 -16.31 13.03
C SER A 161 5.49 -15.34 14.21
N LYS A 162 4.75 -15.65 15.28
CA LYS A 162 4.80 -14.92 16.56
C LYS A 162 6.22 -14.91 17.18
N GLN A 163 7.06 -15.87 16.84
CA GLN A 163 8.45 -15.97 17.36
C GLN A 163 9.33 -14.79 16.95
N PHE A 164 9.03 -14.17 15.79
CA PHE A 164 9.81 -13.04 15.26
C PHE A 164 9.24 -11.67 15.61
N CYS A 165 8.13 -11.60 16.37
CA CYS A 165 7.48 -10.33 16.70
C CYS A 165 8.38 -9.35 17.46
N SER A 166 9.29 -9.84 18.32
CA SER A 166 10.20 -8.96 19.08
C SER A 166 11.29 -8.37 18.19
N LEU A 167 11.96 -9.21 17.42
CA LEU A 167 12.96 -8.78 16.41
C LEU A 167 12.36 -7.76 15.44
N TYR A 168 11.17 -8.07 14.98
CA TYR A 168 10.39 -7.26 14.09
C TYR A 168 10.07 -5.88 14.67
N SER A 169 9.56 -5.87 15.91
CA SER A 169 9.21 -4.62 16.59
C SER A 169 10.42 -3.72 16.79
N GLN A 170 11.59 -4.30 17.05
CA GLN A 170 12.83 -3.55 17.17
C GLN A 170 13.25 -2.96 15.82
N LYS A 171 13.27 -3.77 14.76
CA LYS A 171 13.66 -3.33 13.42
C LYS A 171 12.69 -2.30 12.83
N ILE A 172 11.39 -2.43 13.07
CA ILE A 172 10.42 -1.39 12.66
C ILE A 172 10.70 -0.07 13.37
N LYS A 173 11.11 -0.07 14.64
CA LYS A 173 11.53 1.17 15.34
C LYS A 173 12.77 1.79 14.68
N GLU A 174 13.76 0.98 14.32
CA GLU A 174 14.95 1.45 13.58
C GLU A 174 14.57 2.04 12.22
N VAL A 175 13.68 1.36 11.48
CA VAL A 175 13.15 1.86 10.19
C VAL A 175 12.44 3.20 10.38
N ILE A 176 11.56 3.32 11.37
CA ILE A 176 10.86 4.58 11.68
C ILE A 176 11.86 5.70 11.93
N ALA A 177 12.86 5.47 12.79
CA ALA A 177 13.90 6.46 13.11
C ALA A 177 14.67 6.91 11.85
N ARG A 178 15.01 5.97 10.96
CA ARG A 178 15.67 6.28 9.69
C ARG A 178 14.77 7.08 8.75
N VAL A 179 13.49 6.71 8.64
CA VAL A 179 12.52 7.45 7.79
C VAL A 179 12.31 8.87 8.31
N GLN A 180 12.29 9.06 9.63
CA GLN A 180 12.18 10.38 10.27
C GLN A 180 13.39 11.30 9.98
N ALA A 181 14.55 10.73 9.66
CA ALA A 181 15.73 11.50 9.31
C ALA A 181 15.67 12.14 7.90
N PHE A 182 14.73 11.70 7.04
CA PHE A 182 14.57 12.29 5.71
C PHE A 182 13.74 13.58 5.76
N SER A 183 14.19 14.59 5.01
CA SER A 183 13.45 15.85 4.83
C SER A 183 12.50 15.73 3.64
N PHE A 184 11.26 15.36 3.88
CA PHE A 184 10.24 15.27 2.83
C PHE A 184 9.60 16.62 2.51
N LYS A 185 9.47 16.97 1.23
CA LYS A 185 8.67 18.09 0.73
C LYS A 185 7.21 17.66 0.54
N ALA A 186 6.59 17.13 1.59
CA ALA A 186 5.20 16.69 1.61
C ALA A 186 4.44 17.40 2.71
N LYS A 187 3.12 17.56 2.55
CA LYS A 187 2.24 18.15 3.56
C LYS A 187 2.24 17.32 4.85
N ARG A 188 2.11 16.01 4.72
CA ARG A 188 2.21 15.01 5.78
C ARG A 188 2.91 13.76 5.25
N VAL A 189 3.55 13.00 6.12
CA VAL A 189 4.16 11.71 5.79
C VAL A 189 3.73 10.67 6.80
N PHE A 190 3.28 9.53 6.31
CA PHE A 190 2.87 8.40 7.13
C PHE A 190 3.57 7.12 6.70
N LEU A 191 3.83 6.24 7.68
CA LEU A 191 4.07 4.83 7.46
C LEU A 191 2.76 4.08 7.70
N LEU A 192 2.36 3.25 6.74
CA LEU A 192 1.23 2.33 6.87
C LEU A 192 1.78 0.90 7.00
N LEU A 193 1.67 0.32 8.18
CA LEU A 193 1.91 -1.11 8.40
C LEU A 193 0.63 -1.85 8.00
N LEU A 194 0.56 -2.33 6.76
CA LEU A 194 -0.68 -2.76 6.12
C LEU A 194 -1.34 -3.94 6.85
N GLU A 195 -0.58 -4.98 7.17
CA GLU A 195 -1.09 -6.18 7.86
C GLU A 195 -1.56 -5.90 9.30
N GLN A 196 -0.92 -4.95 9.97
CA GLN A 196 -1.30 -4.53 11.32
C GLN A 196 -2.43 -3.51 11.34
N HIS A 197 -2.85 -3.02 10.19
CA HIS A 197 -3.77 -1.88 10.05
C HIS A 197 -3.36 -0.68 10.92
N LYS A 198 -2.06 -0.41 10.99
CA LYS A 198 -1.48 0.63 11.85
C LYS A 198 -0.88 1.73 10.99
N ILE A 199 -1.20 2.99 11.33
CA ILE A 199 -0.57 4.16 10.74
C ILE A 199 0.34 4.81 11.77
N ILE A 200 1.49 5.31 11.31
CA ILE A 200 2.48 6.01 12.14
C ILE A 200 2.79 7.31 11.41
N ARG A 201 2.54 8.43 12.08
CA ARG A 201 2.87 9.74 11.52
C ARG A 201 4.38 9.98 11.65
N ILE A 202 5.00 10.36 10.53
CA ILE A 202 6.43 10.68 10.44
C ILE A 202 6.64 12.20 10.46
N LYS A 203 5.79 12.92 9.68
CA LYS A 203 5.78 14.37 9.55
C LYS A 203 4.35 14.90 9.66
#